data_1c089ca7f335d037f851f95203c2ba3a
#
_entry.id   1c089ca7f335d037f851f95203c2ba3a
#
_cell.length_a   1.000
_cell.length_b   1.000
_cell.length_c   1.000
_cell.angle_alpha   90.00
_cell.angle_beta   90.00
_cell.angle_gamma   90.00
#
_symmetry.space_group_name_H-M   'P 1'
#
loop_
_entity.id
_entity.type
_entity.pdbx_description
1 polymer ?
#
loop_
_entity_poly.entity_id
_entity_poly.type
_entity_poly.pdbx_seq_one_letter_code
_entity_poly.pdbx_strand_id
1 'polypeptide(L)'
;MILSLASLLLTQAAAAQTSPAQPAAPPSCTGPEHAALDFWVGDWDVYPNGKDNLVAHSKIEKLYNGCAIRENWMPLRGNGGGSLSGFDPATGRWHQTWIGSAPGVVGFEGGPADGKMVLTGWWAGSGPNGEDGLTRMTYSRVEGGAVRQHGEFSADHGVTWQPSFDFIYRPHDSAGD
;
A
#
# COMPACT_ATOMS: atom_id res chain seq x y z
N MET A 1 -35.71 16.71 -85.64
CA MET A 1 -34.40 16.82 -84.90
C MET A 1 -34.73 16.87 -83.44
N ILE A 2 -34.53 15.78 -82.73
CA ILE A 2 -34.83 15.66 -81.32
C ILE A 2 -33.45 15.49 -80.62
N LEU A 3 -33.04 16.50 -79.84
CA LEU A 3 -31.83 16.41 -79.01
C LEU A 3 -32.18 15.74 -77.68
N SER A 4 -31.58 14.59 -77.44
CA SER A 4 -31.63 13.96 -76.10
C SER A 4 -30.47 14.49 -75.25
N LEU A 5 -30.85 15.14 -74.13
CA LEU A 5 -29.86 15.46 -73.07
C LEU A 5 -29.69 14.24 -72.17
N ALA A 6 -28.48 13.70 -72.12
CA ALA A 6 -28.11 12.67 -71.16
C ALA A 6 -27.59 13.37 -69.87
N SER A 7 -28.30 13.22 -68.75
CA SER A 7 -27.86 13.70 -67.43
C SER A 7 -26.88 12.70 -66.82
N LEU A 8 -25.67 13.11 -66.58
CA LEU A 8 -24.62 12.35 -65.84
C LEU A 8 -24.83 12.56 -64.34
N LEU A 9 -25.26 11.52 -63.65
CA LEU A 9 -25.32 11.50 -62.16
C LEU A 9 -23.93 11.14 -61.61
N LEU A 10 -23.24 12.13 -61.05
CA LEU A 10 -22.05 11.88 -60.26
C LEU A 10 -22.45 11.39 -58.85
N THR A 11 -22.17 10.13 -58.55
CA THR A 11 -22.24 9.58 -57.19
C THR A 11 -20.94 9.94 -56.47
N GLN A 12 -21.03 10.86 -55.47
CA GLN A 12 -19.96 11.13 -54.54
C GLN A 12 -19.89 10.03 -53.49
N ALA A 13 -18.85 9.22 -53.47
CA ALA A 13 -18.55 8.30 -52.38
C ALA A 13 -18.08 9.11 -51.15
N ALA A 14 -18.85 9.10 -50.07
CA ALA A 14 -18.43 9.68 -48.79
C ALA A 14 -17.31 8.80 -48.19
N ALA A 15 -16.11 9.34 -48.10
CA ALA A 15 -15.03 8.71 -47.39
C ALA A 15 -15.33 8.73 -45.88
N ALA A 16 -15.51 7.55 -45.26
CA ALA A 16 -15.64 7.42 -43.81
C ALA A 16 -14.33 7.86 -43.17
N GLN A 17 -14.37 8.98 -42.46
CA GLN A 17 -13.27 9.44 -41.63
C GLN A 17 -13.19 8.54 -40.39
N THR A 18 -12.20 7.65 -40.33
CA THR A 18 -11.85 6.94 -39.09
C THR A 18 -11.22 7.95 -38.13
N SER A 19 -11.95 8.34 -37.07
CA SER A 19 -11.35 9.10 -35.98
C SER A 19 -10.15 8.35 -35.41
N PRO A 20 -9.01 9.04 -35.16
CA PRO A 20 -7.86 8.40 -34.50
C PRO A 20 -8.32 7.86 -33.16
N ALA A 21 -7.94 6.60 -32.86
CA ALA A 21 -8.25 5.98 -31.58
C ALA A 21 -7.65 6.85 -30.44
N GLN A 22 -8.48 7.23 -29.48
CA GLN A 22 -8.02 7.97 -28.31
C GLN A 22 -6.99 7.12 -27.56
N PRO A 23 -5.84 7.68 -27.14
CA PRO A 23 -4.86 6.92 -26.36
C PRO A 23 -5.56 6.28 -25.14
N ALA A 24 -5.28 5.00 -24.89
CA ALA A 24 -5.80 4.31 -23.73
C ALA A 24 -5.37 5.08 -22.46
N ALA A 25 -6.30 5.29 -21.52
CA ALA A 25 -5.96 5.86 -20.23
C ALA A 25 -4.84 5.03 -19.58
N PRO A 26 -3.85 5.67 -18.92
CA PRO A 26 -2.80 4.92 -18.25
C PRO A 26 -3.45 3.96 -17.22
N PRO A 27 -2.86 2.78 -17.00
CA PRO A 27 -3.37 1.84 -16.00
C PRO A 27 -3.46 2.55 -14.64
N SER A 28 -4.58 2.39 -13.96
CA SER A 28 -4.83 2.95 -12.64
C SER A 28 -4.84 1.83 -11.61
N CYS A 29 -4.27 2.09 -10.42
CA CYS A 29 -4.24 1.15 -9.31
C CYS A 29 -5.47 1.36 -8.41
N THR A 30 -6.67 1.15 -8.98
CA THR A 30 -7.97 1.40 -8.32
C THR A 30 -8.76 0.14 -7.99
N GLY A 31 -8.26 -1.05 -8.34
CA GLY A 31 -8.89 -2.33 -8.02
C GLY A 31 -8.90 -2.62 -6.50
N PRO A 32 -9.78 -3.53 -6.04
CA PRO A 32 -9.88 -3.90 -4.62
C PRO A 32 -8.57 -4.44 -4.04
N GLU A 33 -7.74 -5.09 -4.84
CA GLU A 33 -6.41 -5.55 -4.48
C GLU A 33 -5.46 -4.39 -4.13
N HIS A 34 -5.54 -3.27 -4.86
CA HIS A 34 -4.77 -2.05 -4.59
C HIS A 34 -5.31 -1.24 -3.41
N ALA A 35 -6.56 -1.48 -3.02
CA ALA A 35 -7.23 -0.82 -1.90
C ALA A 35 -7.14 -1.62 -0.58
N ALA A 36 -6.54 -2.80 -0.61
CA ALA A 36 -6.57 -3.72 0.53
C ALA A 36 -5.89 -3.17 1.80
N LEU A 37 -4.96 -2.21 1.67
CA LEU A 37 -4.28 -1.54 2.78
C LEU A 37 -4.70 -0.07 2.96
N ASP A 38 -5.72 0.42 2.23
CA ASP A 38 -6.17 1.81 2.31
C ASP A 38 -6.66 2.23 3.69
N PHE A 39 -7.08 1.27 4.50
CA PHE A 39 -7.50 1.54 5.87
C PHE A 39 -6.38 2.04 6.79
N TRP A 40 -5.12 1.90 6.38
CA TRP A 40 -3.98 2.40 7.10
C TRP A 40 -3.55 3.80 6.65
N VAL A 41 -4.10 4.31 5.53
CA VAL A 41 -3.81 5.67 5.04
C VAL A 41 -4.35 6.71 6.01
N GLY A 42 -3.51 7.65 6.45
CA GLY A 42 -3.87 8.72 7.39
C GLY A 42 -2.66 9.30 8.13
N ASP A 43 -2.95 10.26 8.98
CA ASP A 43 -2.01 10.80 9.97
C ASP A 43 -2.36 10.19 11.35
N TRP A 44 -1.36 9.66 12.04
CA TRP A 44 -1.55 8.80 13.18
C TRP A 44 -0.70 9.18 14.39
N ASP A 45 -1.31 9.07 15.57
CA ASP A 45 -0.65 8.98 16.86
C ASP A 45 -0.53 7.51 17.25
N VAL A 46 0.68 7.06 17.57
CA VAL A 46 0.96 5.64 17.79
C VAL A 46 1.25 5.35 19.25
N TYR A 47 0.56 4.34 19.76
CA TYR A 47 0.61 3.90 21.15
C TYR A 47 0.92 2.40 21.23
N PRO A 48 1.68 1.92 22.23
CA PRO A 48 1.70 0.49 22.52
C PRO A 48 0.29 0.00 22.88
N ASN A 49 -0.09 -1.17 22.42
CA ASN A 49 -1.41 -1.72 22.68
C ASN A 49 -1.67 -1.83 24.20
N GLY A 50 -2.86 -1.37 24.64
CA GLY A 50 -3.24 -1.33 26.04
C GLY A 50 -2.55 -0.26 26.87
N LYS A 51 -1.90 0.74 26.25
CA LYS A 51 -1.24 1.87 26.92
C LYS A 51 -1.66 3.20 26.29
N ASP A 52 -1.52 4.30 27.05
CA ASP A 52 -1.86 5.65 26.59
C ASP A 52 -0.64 6.57 26.44
N ASN A 53 0.58 6.04 26.52
CA ASN A 53 1.79 6.82 26.23
C ASN A 53 2.06 6.85 24.74
N LEU A 54 2.01 8.04 24.13
CA LEU A 54 2.41 8.28 22.74
C LEU A 54 3.87 7.89 22.57
N VAL A 55 4.17 7.12 21.53
CA VAL A 55 5.55 6.68 21.20
C VAL A 55 6.05 7.14 19.85
N ALA A 56 5.14 7.43 18.92
CA ALA A 56 5.48 7.92 17.59
C ALA A 56 4.31 8.68 16.97
N HIS A 57 4.63 9.50 15.97
CA HIS A 57 3.70 9.89 14.92
C HIS A 57 4.01 9.06 13.68
N SER A 58 3.00 8.80 12.86
CA SER A 58 3.20 8.11 11.59
C SER A 58 2.28 8.69 10.53
N LYS A 59 2.86 9.04 9.38
CA LYS A 59 2.10 9.54 8.24
C LYS A 59 2.09 8.51 7.15
N ILE A 60 0.90 8.09 6.76
CA ILE A 60 0.67 7.08 5.74
C ILE A 60 -0.03 7.71 4.55
N GLU A 61 0.60 7.69 3.38
CA GLU A 61 0.12 8.37 2.18
C GLU A 61 -0.10 7.40 1.04
N LYS A 62 -1.21 7.58 0.31
CA LYS A 62 -1.45 6.85 -0.94
C LYS A 62 -0.91 7.67 -2.11
N LEU A 63 0.01 7.10 -2.88
CA LEU A 63 0.80 7.77 -3.91
C LEU A 63 0.64 7.10 -5.29
N TYR A 64 1.15 7.79 -6.33
CA TYR A 64 1.31 7.25 -7.69
C TYR A 64 0.00 6.67 -8.25
N ASN A 65 -1.07 7.47 -8.26
CA ASN A 65 -2.41 7.08 -8.74
C ASN A 65 -2.96 5.83 -8.02
N GLY A 66 -2.65 5.70 -6.72
CA GLY A 66 -3.11 4.58 -5.90
C GLY A 66 -2.25 3.33 -5.95
N CYS A 67 -1.11 3.35 -6.67
CA CYS A 67 -0.25 2.19 -6.82
C CYS A 67 0.68 1.91 -5.62
N ALA A 68 0.90 2.90 -4.77
CA ALA A 68 1.78 2.75 -3.62
C ALA A 68 1.21 3.38 -2.35
N ILE A 69 1.59 2.81 -1.22
CA ILE A 69 1.39 3.37 0.12
C ILE A 69 2.77 3.62 0.72
N ARG A 70 3.01 4.87 1.14
CA ARG A 70 4.24 5.29 1.80
C ARG A 70 3.96 5.51 3.27
N GLU A 71 4.78 4.96 4.13
CA GLU A 71 4.86 5.29 5.55
C GLU A 71 6.04 6.21 5.83
N ASN A 72 5.84 7.22 6.66
CA ASN A 72 6.87 7.97 7.35
C ASN A 72 6.69 7.77 8.86
N TRP A 73 7.57 6.97 9.47
CA TRP A 73 7.57 6.65 10.88
C TRP A 73 8.45 7.63 11.65
N MET A 74 7.87 8.37 12.58
CA MET A 74 8.49 9.45 13.34
C MET A 74 8.38 9.17 14.85
N PRO A 75 9.28 8.34 15.43
CA PRO A 75 9.23 8.03 16.86
C PRO A 75 9.64 9.26 17.68
N LEU A 76 9.03 9.42 18.86
CA LEU A 76 9.37 10.50 19.79
C LEU A 76 10.78 10.33 20.41
N ARG A 77 11.30 9.11 20.37
CA ARG A 77 12.66 8.79 20.84
C ARG A 77 13.31 7.81 19.87
N GLY A 78 14.61 7.98 19.63
CA GLY A 78 15.36 7.16 18.69
C GLY A 78 15.23 7.64 17.25
N ASN A 79 15.52 6.74 16.34
CA ASN A 79 15.61 7.04 14.92
C ASN A 79 14.37 6.55 14.19
N GLY A 80 13.91 7.35 13.24
CA GLY A 80 12.76 7.02 12.39
C GLY A 80 13.12 6.13 11.22
N GLY A 81 12.16 5.98 10.34
CA GLY A 81 12.28 5.23 9.10
C GLY A 81 11.04 5.41 8.23
N GLY A 82 10.96 4.61 7.22
CA GLY A 82 9.79 4.62 6.34
C GLY A 82 9.70 3.36 5.50
N SER A 83 8.52 3.16 4.95
CA SER A 83 8.28 2.07 4.04
C SER A 83 7.57 2.53 2.76
N LEU A 84 7.75 1.75 1.71
CA LEU A 84 6.98 1.85 0.48
C LEU A 84 6.36 0.49 0.20
N SER A 85 5.05 0.46 0.07
CA SER A 85 4.25 -0.75 -0.15
C SER A 85 3.48 -0.64 -1.45
N GLY A 86 3.30 -1.78 -2.14
CA GLY A 86 2.50 -1.85 -3.36
C GLY A 86 2.06 -3.27 -3.65
N PHE A 87 0.97 -3.39 -4.42
CA PHE A 87 0.49 -4.66 -4.93
C PHE A 87 1.12 -4.95 -6.29
N ASP A 88 1.66 -6.15 -6.44
CA ASP A 88 2.18 -6.65 -7.71
C ASP A 88 1.17 -7.63 -8.35
N PRO A 89 0.51 -7.25 -9.46
CA PRO A 89 -0.45 -8.10 -10.14
C PRO A 89 0.18 -9.34 -10.79
N ALA A 90 1.50 -9.34 -11.05
CA ALA A 90 2.18 -10.48 -11.63
C ALA A 90 2.33 -11.65 -10.65
N THR A 91 2.49 -11.34 -9.37
CA THR A 91 2.62 -12.32 -8.28
C THR A 91 1.33 -12.47 -7.48
N GLY A 92 0.39 -11.51 -7.58
CA GLY A 92 -0.80 -11.44 -6.74
C GLY A 92 -0.49 -11.10 -5.28
N ARG A 93 0.65 -10.49 -5.01
CA ARG A 93 1.14 -10.23 -3.66
C ARG A 93 1.37 -8.74 -3.41
N TRP A 94 1.25 -8.35 -2.15
CA TRP A 94 1.75 -7.09 -1.64
C TRP A 94 3.23 -7.24 -1.28
N HIS A 95 4.00 -6.20 -1.62
CA HIS A 95 5.39 -6.03 -1.25
C HIS A 95 5.53 -4.76 -0.43
N GLN A 96 6.37 -4.79 0.61
CA GLN A 96 6.76 -3.63 1.38
C GLN A 96 8.27 -3.62 1.54
N THR A 97 8.90 -2.48 1.27
CA THR A 97 10.30 -2.24 1.59
C THR A 97 10.37 -1.27 2.75
N TRP A 98 10.98 -1.69 3.85
CA TRP A 98 11.25 -0.85 5.02
C TRP A 98 12.72 -0.46 5.05
N ILE A 99 12.97 0.82 5.34
CA ILE A 99 14.31 1.38 5.57
C ILE A 99 14.23 2.21 6.85
N GLY A 100 14.99 1.78 7.85
CA GLY A 100 15.17 2.53 9.10
C GLY A 100 16.41 3.42 9.05
N SER A 101 16.71 4.08 10.15
CA SER A 101 17.90 4.93 10.31
C SER A 101 19.17 4.17 10.67
N ALA A 102 19.13 2.83 10.72
CA ALA A 102 20.27 1.95 10.79
C ALA A 102 20.54 1.31 9.42
N PRO A 103 21.79 0.89 9.11
CA PRO A 103 22.07 0.18 7.87
C PRO A 103 21.20 -1.08 7.73
N GLY A 104 20.62 -1.25 6.55
CA GLY A 104 19.81 -2.42 6.20
C GLY A 104 18.53 -2.05 5.49
N VAL A 105 18.02 -2.99 4.74
CA VAL A 105 16.74 -2.92 4.02
C VAL A 105 15.99 -4.20 4.33
N VAL A 106 14.70 -4.07 4.67
CA VAL A 106 13.84 -5.23 4.94
C VAL A 106 12.77 -5.30 3.89
N GLY A 107 12.69 -6.42 3.19
CA GLY A 107 11.61 -6.74 2.26
C GLY A 107 10.57 -7.62 2.93
N PHE A 108 9.31 -7.23 2.82
CA PHE A 108 8.16 -8.01 3.26
C PHE A 108 7.27 -8.36 2.09
N GLU A 109 6.66 -9.53 2.15
CA GLU A 109 5.67 -9.98 1.18
C GLU A 109 4.45 -10.58 1.86
N GLY A 110 3.29 -10.49 1.22
CA GLY A 110 2.07 -11.09 1.74
C GLY A 110 0.82 -10.59 1.04
N GLY A 111 -0.22 -10.33 1.81
CA GLY A 111 -1.48 -9.87 1.25
C GLY A 111 -2.64 -9.92 2.24
N PRO A 112 -3.86 -9.62 1.76
CA PRO A 112 -5.07 -9.70 2.56
C PRO A 112 -5.34 -11.12 3.03
N ALA A 113 -5.67 -11.28 4.32
CA ALA A 113 -6.10 -12.53 4.93
C ALA A 113 -7.11 -12.20 6.05
N ASP A 114 -8.30 -12.78 6.00
CA ASP A 114 -9.36 -12.63 7.01
C ASP A 114 -9.66 -11.16 7.37
N GLY A 115 -9.73 -10.29 6.37
CA GLY A 115 -10.02 -8.86 6.55
C GLY A 115 -8.86 -8.03 7.12
N LYS A 116 -7.67 -8.60 7.21
CA LYS A 116 -6.42 -7.99 7.68
C LYS A 116 -5.40 -7.97 6.54
N MET A 117 -4.35 -7.17 6.68
CA MET A 117 -3.16 -7.28 5.83
C MET A 117 -2.07 -7.99 6.62
N VAL A 118 -1.51 -9.05 6.04
CA VAL A 118 -0.43 -9.84 6.67
C VAL A 118 0.79 -9.81 5.76
N LEU A 119 1.91 -9.31 6.28
CA LEU A 119 3.18 -9.20 5.56
C LEU A 119 4.27 -9.90 6.37
N THR A 120 5.10 -10.72 5.72
CA THR A 120 6.19 -11.46 6.36
C THR A 120 7.50 -11.23 5.61
N GLY A 121 8.57 -11.04 6.33
CA GLY A 121 9.90 -10.83 5.76
C GLY A 121 11.02 -11.22 6.72
N TRP A 122 12.20 -11.48 6.16
CA TRP A 122 13.40 -11.69 6.96
C TRP A 122 13.95 -10.37 7.44
N TRP A 123 14.15 -10.23 8.74
CA TRP A 123 14.68 -9.02 9.36
C TRP A 123 15.84 -9.37 10.30
N ALA A 124 17.04 -8.97 9.89
CA ALA A 124 18.23 -9.16 10.69
C ALA A 124 18.15 -8.35 12.00
N GLY A 125 18.44 -8.98 13.12
CA GLY A 125 18.44 -8.36 14.44
C GLY A 125 17.06 -8.01 15.01
N SER A 126 15.96 -8.49 14.42
CA SER A 126 14.59 -8.15 14.90
C SER A 126 14.13 -8.99 16.09
N GLY A 127 14.85 -10.03 16.45
CA GLY A 127 14.55 -10.85 17.62
C GLY A 127 14.79 -10.14 18.95
N PRO A 128 14.19 -10.61 20.05
CA PRO A 128 14.26 -9.97 21.37
C PRO A 128 15.68 -9.73 21.90
N ASN A 129 16.62 -10.58 21.52
CA ASN A 129 18.04 -10.47 21.90
C ASN A 129 18.92 -10.09 20.70
N GLY A 130 18.33 -9.58 19.61
CA GLY A 130 19.05 -9.22 18.39
C GLY A 130 19.28 -10.39 17.43
N GLU A 131 18.52 -11.47 17.55
CA GLU A 131 18.56 -12.60 16.61
C GLU A 131 17.99 -12.20 15.25
N ASP A 132 18.50 -12.82 14.21
CA ASP A 132 17.95 -12.76 12.86
C ASP A 132 16.76 -13.72 12.72
N GLY A 133 15.74 -13.30 12.01
CA GLY A 133 14.59 -14.18 11.78
C GLY A 133 13.50 -13.58 10.92
N LEU A 134 12.40 -14.30 10.82
CA LEU A 134 11.20 -13.80 10.17
C LEU A 134 10.44 -12.88 11.11
N THR A 135 10.02 -11.75 10.57
CA THR A 135 9.02 -10.87 11.21
C THR A 135 7.74 -10.95 10.41
N ARG A 136 6.62 -11.17 11.09
CA ARG A 136 5.27 -11.13 10.52
C ARG A 136 4.53 -9.93 11.09
N MET A 137 4.07 -9.04 10.24
CA MET A 137 3.25 -7.89 10.60
C MET A 137 1.81 -8.13 10.18
N THR A 138 0.88 -7.95 11.10
CA THR A 138 -0.55 -8.03 10.86
C THR A 138 -1.18 -6.66 11.12
N TYR A 139 -1.73 -6.05 10.08
CA TYR A 139 -2.47 -4.80 10.17
C TYR A 139 -3.97 -5.10 10.19
N SER A 140 -4.69 -4.53 11.13
CA SER A 140 -6.14 -4.74 11.27
C SER A 140 -6.84 -3.47 11.71
N ARG A 141 -8.09 -3.30 11.24
CA ARG A 141 -8.97 -2.25 11.77
C ARG A 141 -9.37 -2.59 13.19
N VAL A 142 -9.43 -1.58 14.04
CA VAL A 142 -9.99 -1.66 15.40
C VAL A 142 -11.03 -0.55 15.58
N GLU A 143 -11.73 -0.54 16.68
CA GLU A 143 -12.78 0.45 16.97
C GLU A 143 -12.25 1.89 16.93
N GLY A 144 -13.15 2.86 16.69
CA GLY A 144 -12.81 4.27 16.65
C GLY A 144 -12.01 4.71 15.42
N GLY A 145 -12.01 3.94 14.35
CA GLY A 145 -11.25 4.23 13.13
C GLY A 145 -9.75 4.00 13.26
N ALA A 146 -9.30 3.41 14.37
CA ALA A 146 -7.91 3.12 14.63
C ALA A 146 -7.42 1.86 13.87
N VAL A 147 -6.11 1.69 13.77
CA VAL A 147 -5.46 0.52 13.17
C VAL A 147 -4.50 -0.11 14.17
N ARG A 148 -4.52 -1.42 14.28
CA ARG A 148 -3.52 -2.18 15.04
C ARG A 148 -2.48 -2.75 14.08
N GLN A 149 -1.21 -2.55 14.38
CA GLN A 149 -0.09 -3.24 13.78
C GLN A 149 0.52 -4.18 14.82
N HIS A 150 0.34 -5.47 14.62
CA HIS A 150 0.88 -6.52 15.50
C HIS A 150 2.06 -7.21 14.83
N GLY A 151 3.21 -7.18 15.45
CA GLY A 151 4.44 -7.82 15.02
C GLY A 151 4.71 -9.09 15.81
N GLU A 152 5.14 -10.14 15.10
CA GLU A 152 5.56 -11.41 15.65
C GLU A 152 6.92 -11.78 15.05
N PHE A 153 7.76 -12.44 15.83
CA PHE A 153 9.10 -12.90 15.45
C PHE A 153 9.18 -14.42 15.45
N SER A 154 9.92 -14.97 14.50
CA SER A 154 10.23 -16.42 14.42
C SER A 154 11.71 -16.61 14.11
N ALA A 155 12.40 -17.35 14.98
CA ALA A 155 13.80 -17.76 14.77
C ALA A 155 13.92 -19.09 13.99
N ASP A 156 12.81 -19.79 13.78
CA ASP A 156 12.75 -21.15 13.22
C ASP A 156 12.01 -21.23 11.88
N HIS A 157 12.17 -20.18 11.06
CA HIS A 157 11.58 -20.08 9.72
C HIS A 157 10.05 -20.18 9.70
N GLY A 158 9.37 -19.67 10.73
CA GLY A 158 7.92 -19.60 10.78
C GLY A 158 7.21 -20.82 11.36
N VAL A 159 7.96 -21.74 11.97
CA VAL A 159 7.38 -22.89 12.69
C VAL A 159 6.73 -22.45 13.99
N THR A 160 7.42 -21.59 14.76
CA THR A 160 6.86 -20.96 15.97
C THR A 160 6.98 -19.44 15.90
N TRP A 161 6.03 -18.76 16.54
CA TRP A 161 5.96 -17.31 16.56
C TRP A 161 5.81 -16.77 17.98
N GLN A 162 6.52 -15.70 18.29
CA GLN A 162 6.41 -14.99 19.56
C GLN A 162 6.10 -13.51 19.32
N PRO A 163 5.34 -12.83 20.21
CA PRO A 163 5.08 -11.40 20.08
C PRO A 163 6.39 -10.61 20.06
N SER A 164 6.47 -9.59 19.18
CA SER A 164 7.60 -8.69 19.05
C SER A 164 7.19 -7.25 19.41
N PHE A 165 6.24 -6.69 18.67
CA PHE A 165 5.67 -5.38 18.94
C PHE A 165 4.15 -5.39 18.72
N ASP A 166 3.46 -4.43 19.35
CA ASP A 166 2.02 -4.32 19.24
C ASP A 166 1.62 -2.85 19.40
N PHE A 167 1.21 -2.21 18.31
CA PHE A 167 0.90 -0.80 18.25
C PHE A 167 -0.54 -0.54 17.84
N ILE A 168 -1.11 0.52 18.40
CA ILE A 168 -2.39 1.10 18.00
C ILE A 168 -2.13 2.47 17.39
N TYR A 169 -2.49 2.63 16.14
CA TYR A 169 -2.50 3.87 15.39
C TYR A 169 -3.87 4.53 15.58
N ARG A 170 -3.94 5.59 16.35
CA ARG A 170 -5.15 6.40 16.54
C ARG A 170 -5.10 7.58 15.57
N PRO A 171 -6.24 7.97 14.94
CA PRO A 171 -6.25 9.17 14.09
C PRO A 171 -5.66 10.36 14.85
N HIS A 172 -4.73 11.08 14.21
CA HIS A 172 -4.15 12.29 14.79
C HIS A 172 -5.19 13.40 14.80
N ASP A 173 -5.43 14.01 15.95
CA ASP A 173 -6.36 15.13 16.09
C ASP A 173 -5.59 16.44 15.88
N SER A 174 -5.62 16.97 14.67
CA SER A 174 -4.98 18.24 14.32
C SER A 174 -5.71 19.48 14.86
N ALA A 175 -6.83 19.32 15.60
CA ALA A 175 -7.57 20.44 16.15
C ALA A 175 -6.93 21.01 17.43
N GLY A 176 -5.82 20.44 17.91
CA GLY A 176 -5.12 20.83 19.14
C GLY A 176 -3.72 21.40 18.98
N ASP A 177 -3.21 21.55 17.73
CA ASP A 177 -1.88 22.12 17.42
C ASP A 177 -1.91 23.62 17.16
#